data_926bf19aa7fd0af36245c5e0b4671a6d
#
_entry.id   926bf19aa7fd0af36245c5e0b4671a6d
#
_cell.length_a   1.000
_cell.length_b   1.000
_cell.length_c   1.000
_cell.angle_alpha   90.00
_cell.angle_beta   90.00
_cell.angle_gamma   90.00
#
_symmetry.space_group_name_H-M   'P 1'
#
loop_
_entity.id
_entity.type
_entity.pdbx_description
1 polymer ?
#
loop_
_entity_poly.entity_id
_entity_poly.type
_entity_poly.pdbx_seq_one_letter_code
_entity_poly.pdbx_strand_id
1 'polypeptide(L)'
;MIPGRARGPRSRADPPGLLHSQEKRDPVTSPDAEPGAQPSSGTGAVGNAGGSERTSGARRALHILGAALVVVVLPVGLMEALAGKLGAAAMIVGLLLGVLGSKIGGTRRMLYLAPAVAVSAGLGAITAYDWSWVALLAVVGVIIGAGIRFGWLPPLLMVGFAATFATATSSGKTAVEYGVIVGIGTLYGIVLARRFKAPEIVGGQRVPVQTAILVAIVFGIALGATAAIGVALGWTEPYWVPEPVLLLTLYVLIGKQERIREKTIGTTLGVIAVVPVAIVAPPALATLVIAGAALLLSFAVYSKRYWLYYALFTFALVLALAPPGHAGSEAAHRGSEILIGTGILVVGLAIVKALGDWETERYSDPALA
;
A
#
# COMPACT_ATOMS: atom_id res chain seq x y z
N MET A 1 54.69 -4.00 36.40
CA MET A 1 55.52 -3.12 35.54
C MET A 1 55.50 -3.70 34.12
N ILE A 2 54.71 -3.09 33.21
CA ILE A 2 54.67 -3.43 31.77
C ILE A 2 54.68 -2.07 31.05
N PRO A 3 55.61 -1.82 30.12
CA PRO A 3 55.82 -0.47 29.55
C PRO A 3 54.78 -0.18 28.46
N GLY A 4 54.38 1.12 28.43
CA GLY A 4 53.40 1.67 27.51
C GLY A 4 53.94 1.76 26.06
N ARG A 5 53.08 1.36 25.12
CA ARG A 5 53.24 1.58 23.68
C ARG A 5 52.59 2.91 23.30
N ALA A 6 53.40 3.89 22.98
CA ALA A 6 52.97 5.14 22.36
C ALA A 6 52.48 4.87 20.93
N ARG A 7 51.24 5.26 20.64
CA ARG A 7 50.70 5.30 19.27
C ARG A 7 50.90 6.69 18.69
N GLY A 8 51.69 6.79 17.64
CA GLY A 8 51.89 8.01 16.88
C GLY A 8 50.64 8.48 16.13
N PRO A 9 50.60 9.76 15.72
CA PRO A 9 49.44 10.37 15.06
C PRO A 9 49.24 9.81 13.65
N ARG A 10 48.03 9.31 13.36
CA ARG A 10 47.64 8.93 12.00
C ARG A 10 47.36 10.18 11.18
N SER A 11 48.17 10.38 10.14
CA SER A 11 47.96 11.31 9.05
C SER A 11 46.57 11.15 8.44
N ARG A 12 45.82 12.25 8.46
CA ARG A 12 44.53 12.38 7.78
C ARG A 12 44.83 12.59 6.31
N ALA A 13 44.61 11.56 5.49
CA ALA A 13 44.62 11.67 4.03
C ALA A 13 43.33 12.34 3.59
N ASP A 14 43.44 13.48 2.90
CA ASP A 14 42.30 14.15 2.26
C ASP A 14 41.73 13.30 1.12
N PRO A 15 40.40 13.28 0.92
CA PRO A 15 39.80 12.62 -0.21
C PRO A 15 40.04 13.45 -1.48
N PRO A 16 40.29 12.79 -2.64
CA PRO A 16 40.50 13.47 -3.91
C PRO A 16 39.22 14.15 -4.38
N GLY A 17 39.39 15.44 -4.77
CA GLY A 17 38.31 16.29 -5.25
C GLY A 17 37.58 15.70 -6.45
N LEU A 18 36.26 15.59 -6.32
CA LEU A 18 35.33 15.34 -7.42
C LEU A 18 35.16 16.65 -8.22
N LEU A 19 35.89 16.77 -9.29
CA LEU A 19 35.71 17.76 -10.34
C LEU A 19 34.35 17.46 -11.03
N HIS A 20 33.38 18.33 -10.79
CA HIS A 20 32.16 18.42 -11.58
C HIS A 20 32.49 18.95 -12.97
N SER A 21 32.73 18.07 -13.91
CA SER A 21 32.68 18.39 -15.34
C SER A 21 31.21 18.31 -15.80
N GLN A 22 30.53 19.45 -15.77
CA GLN A 22 29.30 19.62 -16.56
C GLN A 22 29.72 19.72 -18.03
N GLU A 23 29.67 18.61 -18.72
CA GLU A 23 29.82 18.56 -20.17
C GLU A 23 28.51 19.02 -20.82
N LYS A 24 28.52 20.27 -21.23
CA LYS A 24 27.50 20.95 -22.02
C LYS A 24 27.54 20.31 -23.43
N ARG A 25 26.64 19.36 -23.71
CA ARG A 25 26.48 18.83 -25.06
C ARG A 25 25.73 19.86 -25.91
N ASP A 26 26.49 20.51 -26.78
CA ASP A 26 25.92 21.30 -27.88
C ASP A 26 25.18 20.39 -28.87
N PRO A 27 24.09 20.88 -29.49
CA PRO A 27 23.36 20.11 -30.49
C PRO A 27 24.20 20.01 -31.76
N VAL A 28 24.54 18.77 -32.12
CA VAL A 28 25.19 18.44 -33.40
C VAL A 28 24.16 18.71 -34.51
N THR A 29 24.36 19.79 -35.23
CA THR A 29 23.76 20.08 -36.55
C THR A 29 24.41 19.14 -37.56
N SER A 30 23.64 18.20 -38.09
CA SER A 30 24.03 17.42 -39.26
C SER A 30 23.68 18.23 -40.52
N PRO A 31 24.66 18.50 -41.38
CA PRO A 31 24.38 18.98 -42.73
C PRO A 31 24.25 17.77 -43.68
N ASP A 32 23.51 18.01 -44.75
CA ASP A 32 23.46 17.29 -46.02
C ASP A 32 22.54 16.06 -46.08
N ALA A 33 21.26 16.35 -46.43
CA ALA A 33 20.37 15.38 -47.04
C ALA A 33 20.54 15.49 -48.58
N GLU A 34 21.08 14.46 -49.21
CA GLU A 34 21.02 14.32 -50.64
C GLU A 34 19.61 14.05 -51.16
N PRO A 35 19.16 14.71 -52.23
CA PRO A 35 17.90 14.42 -52.86
C PRO A 35 18.08 13.42 -53.98
N GLY A 36 17.57 12.21 -53.86
CA GLY A 36 17.52 11.33 -55.01
C GLY A 36 17.37 9.86 -54.75
N ALA A 37 16.18 9.39 -54.38
CA ALA A 37 15.78 8.01 -54.61
C ALA A 37 14.29 7.93 -54.90
N GLN A 38 13.93 7.62 -56.15
CA GLN A 38 12.59 7.35 -56.61
C GLN A 38 11.92 6.20 -55.87
N PRO A 39 10.60 6.29 -55.60
CA PRO A 39 9.87 5.15 -55.03
C PRO A 39 9.62 4.11 -56.15
N SER A 40 10.22 2.94 -55.99
CA SER A 40 9.83 1.75 -56.74
C SER A 40 8.44 1.31 -56.31
N SER A 41 7.50 1.37 -57.23
CA SER A 41 6.15 0.82 -57.16
C SER A 41 6.20 -0.70 -57.05
N GLY A 42 6.33 -1.20 -55.83
CA GLY A 42 6.14 -2.62 -55.50
C GLY A 42 4.70 -2.84 -55.09
N THR A 43 3.86 -3.24 -56.03
CA THR A 43 2.57 -3.91 -55.78
C THR A 43 2.86 -5.26 -55.09
N GLY A 44 2.92 -5.26 -53.77
CA GLY A 44 3.13 -6.43 -52.92
C GLY A 44 1.94 -6.67 -52.02
N ALA A 45 1.19 -7.70 -52.37
CA ALA A 45 0.23 -8.48 -51.61
C ALA A 45 -0.09 -7.98 -50.19
N VAL A 46 -1.29 -7.46 -50.00
CA VAL A 46 -1.94 -7.28 -48.70
C VAL A 46 -2.18 -8.69 -48.11
N GLY A 47 -1.13 -9.24 -47.52
CA GLY A 47 -1.21 -10.47 -46.75
C GLY A 47 -1.92 -10.20 -45.43
N ASN A 48 -2.99 -10.94 -45.19
CA ASN A 48 -3.82 -11.04 -43.99
C ASN A 48 -2.99 -11.49 -42.75
N ALA A 49 -2.03 -10.67 -42.29
CA ALA A 49 -1.21 -10.93 -41.08
C ALA A 49 -1.85 -10.46 -39.77
N GLY A 50 -3.05 -9.83 -39.82
CA GLY A 50 -3.68 -9.23 -38.64
C GLY A 50 -4.46 -10.17 -37.74
N GLY A 51 -4.66 -11.45 -38.14
CA GLY A 51 -5.52 -12.39 -37.39
C GLY A 51 -4.80 -13.21 -36.31
N SER A 52 -3.50 -13.46 -36.46
CA SER A 52 -2.75 -14.41 -35.61
C SER A 52 -2.25 -13.80 -34.29
N GLU A 53 -1.90 -12.52 -34.27
CA GLU A 53 -1.40 -11.87 -33.06
C GLU A 53 -2.49 -11.60 -32.01
N ARG A 54 -3.73 -11.28 -32.41
CA ARG A 54 -4.84 -11.08 -31.48
C ARG A 54 -5.24 -12.34 -30.73
N THR A 55 -5.16 -13.52 -31.35
CA THR A 55 -5.50 -14.80 -30.73
C THR A 55 -4.45 -15.27 -29.72
N SER A 56 -3.17 -14.92 -29.91
CA SER A 56 -2.08 -15.26 -28.97
C SER A 56 -2.19 -14.46 -27.66
N GLY A 57 -2.58 -13.17 -27.74
CA GLY A 57 -2.78 -12.32 -26.58
C GLY A 57 -3.95 -12.77 -25.70
N ALA A 58 -5.08 -13.14 -26.31
CA ALA A 58 -6.25 -13.61 -25.60
C ALA A 58 -5.99 -14.96 -24.88
N ARG A 59 -5.32 -15.91 -25.53
CA ARG A 59 -4.93 -17.20 -24.90
C ARG A 59 -3.97 -16.98 -23.74
N ARG A 60 -2.99 -16.10 -23.87
CA ARG A 60 -2.04 -15.76 -22.78
C ARG A 60 -2.76 -15.12 -21.61
N ALA A 61 -3.70 -14.20 -21.85
CA ALA A 61 -4.53 -13.60 -20.81
C ALA A 61 -5.39 -14.64 -20.09
N LEU A 62 -5.98 -15.58 -20.83
CA LEU A 62 -6.79 -16.68 -20.26
C LEU A 62 -5.96 -17.63 -19.39
N HIS A 63 -4.73 -17.96 -19.82
CA HIS A 63 -3.81 -18.76 -19.01
C HIS A 63 -3.36 -18.04 -17.73
N ILE A 64 -3.09 -16.73 -17.80
CA ILE A 64 -2.74 -15.92 -16.63
C ILE A 64 -3.94 -15.86 -15.67
N LEU A 65 -5.13 -15.61 -16.18
CA LEU A 65 -6.36 -15.55 -15.38
C LEU A 65 -6.67 -16.90 -14.73
N GLY A 66 -6.56 -18.00 -15.48
CA GLY A 66 -6.76 -19.37 -14.96
C GLY A 66 -5.74 -19.74 -13.90
N ALA A 67 -4.46 -19.41 -14.12
CA ALA A 67 -3.41 -19.62 -13.13
C ALA A 67 -3.64 -18.76 -11.86
N ALA A 68 -4.02 -17.49 -12.01
CA ALA A 68 -4.33 -16.61 -10.89
C ALA A 68 -5.56 -17.13 -10.10
N LEU A 69 -6.59 -17.61 -10.80
CA LEU A 69 -7.76 -18.19 -10.18
C LEU A 69 -7.40 -19.42 -9.32
N VAL A 70 -6.65 -20.36 -9.87
CA VAL A 70 -6.20 -21.57 -9.14
C VAL A 70 -5.30 -21.19 -7.97
N VAL A 71 -4.37 -20.25 -8.16
CA VAL A 71 -3.40 -19.83 -7.15
C VAL A 71 -4.05 -19.07 -5.99
N VAL A 72 -5.14 -18.35 -6.23
CA VAL A 72 -5.85 -17.59 -5.19
C VAL A 72 -7.06 -18.33 -4.67
N VAL A 73 -7.93 -18.81 -5.55
CA VAL A 73 -9.24 -19.40 -5.17
C VAL A 73 -9.06 -20.72 -4.44
N LEU A 74 -8.10 -21.55 -4.84
CA LEU A 74 -7.90 -22.86 -4.21
C LEU A 74 -7.46 -22.76 -2.75
N PRO A 75 -6.42 -21.98 -2.34
CA PRO A 75 -6.07 -21.85 -0.93
C PRO A 75 -7.13 -21.11 -0.11
N VAL A 76 -7.81 -20.13 -0.68
CA VAL A 76 -8.92 -19.41 -0.01
C VAL A 76 -10.11 -20.34 0.20
N GLY A 77 -10.52 -21.11 -0.81
CA GLY A 77 -11.59 -22.09 -0.71
C GLY A 77 -11.27 -23.24 0.25
N LEU A 78 -10.01 -23.67 0.30
CA LEU A 78 -9.55 -24.65 1.30
C LEU A 78 -9.68 -24.08 2.72
N MET A 79 -9.26 -22.83 2.95
CA MET A 79 -9.40 -22.20 4.26
C MET A 79 -10.86 -21.93 4.63
N GLU A 80 -11.73 -21.63 3.66
CA GLU A 80 -13.17 -21.55 3.90
C GLU A 80 -13.74 -22.90 4.34
N ALA A 81 -13.34 -24.00 3.70
CA ALA A 81 -13.77 -25.34 4.07
C ALA A 81 -13.27 -25.79 5.45
N LEU A 82 -12.05 -25.37 5.85
CA LEU A 82 -11.42 -25.76 7.11
C LEU A 82 -11.83 -24.88 8.30
N ALA A 83 -11.93 -23.57 8.08
CA ALA A 83 -12.11 -22.56 9.13
C ALA A 83 -13.26 -21.57 8.83
N GLY A 84 -14.11 -21.88 7.86
CA GLY A 84 -15.25 -21.06 7.47
C GLY A 84 -14.84 -19.71 6.86
N LYS A 85 -15.82 -18.80 6.76
CA LYS A 85 -15.63 -17.46 6.17
C LYS A 85 -14.49 -16.66 6.80
N LEU A 86 -14.28 -16.81 8.11
CA LEU A 86 -13.20 -16.16 8.83
C LEU A 86 -11.82 -16.63 8.34
N GLY A 87 -11.68 -17.95 8.09
CA GLY A 87 -10.45 -18.52 7.54
C GLY A 87 -10.18 -18.04 6.11
N ALA A 88 -11.21 -17.95 5.28
CA ALA A 88 -11.09 -17.39 3.92
C ALA A 88 -10.63 -15.93 3.95
N ALA A 89 -11.24 -15.08 4.79
CA ALA A 89 -10.87 -13.68 4.96
C ALA A 89 -9.43 -13.53 5.45
N ALA A 90 -9.04 -14.29 6.48
CA ALA A 90 -7.68 -14.30 7.02
C ALA A 90 -6.64 -14.69 5.97
N MET A 91 -6.95 -15.69 5.15
CA MET A 91 -6.07 -16.15 4.06
C MET A 91 -5.88 -15.08 2.99
N ILE A 92 -6.94 -14.38 2.60
CA ILE A 92 -6.89 -13.27 1.63
C ILE A 92 -6.03 -12.14 2.19
N VAL A 93 -6.28 -11.72 3.43
CA VAL A 93 -5.51 -10.65 4.09
C VAL A 93 -4.03 -11.03 4.11
N GLY A 94 -3.69 -12.21 4.61
CA GLY A 94 -2.31 -12.68 4.68
C GLY A 94 -1.63 -12.71 3.30
N LEU A 95 -2.30 -13.26 2.29
CA LEU A 95 -1.80 -13.34 0.93
C LEU A 95 -1.47 -11.94 0.37
N LEU A 96 -2.39 -11.00 0.52
CA LEU A 96 -2.19 -9.62 0.07
C LEU A 96 -1.02 -8.95 0.78
N LEU A 97 -0.91 -9.12 2.11
CA LEU A 97 0.18 -8.57 2.90
C LEU A 97 1.54 -9.17 2.49
N GLY A 98 1.58 -10.48 2.24
CA GLY A 98 2.79 -11.17 1.79
C GLY A 98 3.26 -10.70 0.42
N VAL A 99 2.35 -10.60 -0.56
CA VAL A 99 2.65 -10.11 -1.92
C VAL A 99 3.06 -8.65 -1.88
N LEU A 100 2.26 -7.79 -1.26
CA LEU A 100 2.49 -6.34 -1.22
C LEU A 100 3.77 -6.02 -0.45
N GLY A 101 3.93 -6.58 0.74
CA GLY A 101 5.11 -6.36 1.57
C GLY A 101 6.40 -6.82 0.91
N SER A 102 6.37 -7.97 0.19
CA SER A 102 7.52 -8.44 -0.60
C SER A 102 7.89 -7.47 -1.73
N LYS A 103 6.87 -6.90 -2.37
CA LYS A 103 7.06 -5.94 -3.46
C LYS A 103 7.67 -4.62 -3.00
N ILE A 104 7.30 -4.17 -1.79
CA ILE A 104 7.66 -2.85 -1.27
C ILE A 104 8.90 -2.91 -0.39
N GLY A 105 9.00 -3.92 0.45
CA GLY A 105 10.04 -4.03 1.47
C GLY A 105 11.09 -5.10 1.21
N GLY A 106 10.89 -5.91 0.16
CA GLY A 106 11.76 -7.02 -0.18
C GLY A 106 11.35 -8.34 0.46
N THR A 107 11.40 -9.40 -0.33
CA THR A 107 10.98 -10.76 0.05
C THR A 107 11.67 -11.27 1.31
N ARG A 108 12.99 -11.01 1.45
CA ARG A 108 13.77 -11.47 2.62
C ARG A 108 13.30 -10.80 3.92
N ARG A 109 13.06 -9.49 3.88
CA ARG A 109 12.57 -8.74 5.06
C ARG A 109 11.17 -9.18 5.46
N MET A 110 10.28 -9.39 4.48
CA MET A 110 8.93 -9.89 4.73
C MET A 110 8.93 -11.29 5.34
N LEU A 111 9.87 -12.17 4.96
CA LEU A 111 10.00 -13.48 5.59
C LEU A 111 10.30 -13.37 7.09
N TYR A 112 11.18 -12.43 7.50
CA TYR A 112 11.46 -12.18 8.92
C TYR A 112 10.25 -11.56 9.66
N LEU A 113 9.42 -10.79 8.96
CA LEU A 113 8.25 -10.12 9.55
C LEU A 113 6.97 -10.97 9.51
N ALA A 114 6.94 -12.08 8.78
CA ALA A 114 5.75 -12.94 8.71
C ALA A 114 5.22 -13.38 10.11
N PRO A 115 6.05 -13.76 11.09
CA PRO A 115 5.59 -14.02 12.45
C PRO A 115 4.98 -12.78 13.12
N ALA A 116 5.58 -11.60 12.92
CA ALA A 116 5.05 -10.35 13.49
C ALA A 116 3.70 -9.97 12.86
N VAL A 117 3.52 -10.21 11.56
CA VAL A 117 2.23 -10.05 10.85
C VAL A 117 1.19 -10.99 11.44
N ALA A 118 1.52 -12.26 11.66
CA ALA A 118 0.62 -13.24 12.26
C ALA A 118 0.19 -12.86 13.70
N VAL A 119 1.16 -12.49 14.54
CA VAL A 119 0.91 -12.05 15.93
C VAL A 119 0.06 -10.78 15.95
N SER A 120 0.39 -9.81 15.10
CA SER A 120 -0.34 -8.54 14.99
C SER A 120 -1.79 -8.74 14.53
N ALA A 121 -2.03 -9.65 13.57
CA ALA A 121 -3.38 -10.04 13.16
C ALA A 121 -4.15 -10.70 14.29
N GLY A 122 -3.55 -11.64 15.03
CA GLY A 122 -4.19 -12.29 16.17
C GLY A 122 -4.51 -11.30 17.30
N LEU A 123 -3.57 -10.42 17.65
CA LEU A 123 -3.80 -9.37 18.62
C LEU A 123 -4.89 -8.39 18.16
N GLY A 124 -4.86 -7.98 16.89
CA GLY A 124 -5.91 -7.16 16.30
C GLY A 124 -7.28 -7.82 16.38
N ALA A 125 -7.37 -9.13 16.12
CA ALA A 125 -8.63 -9.87 16.16
C ALA A 125 -9.21 -9.99 17.58
N ILE A 126 -8.39 -10.13 18.62
CA ILE A 126 -8.87 -10.22 20.01
C ILE A 126 -9.22 -8.86 20.60
N THR A 127 -8.58 -7.79 20.12
CA THR A 127 -8.79 -6.42 20.60
C THR A 127 -9.69 -5.58 19.68
N ALA A 128 -10.10 -6.13 18.53
CA ALA A 128 -10.79 -5.38 17.49
C ALA A 128 -12.00 -4.61 18.02
N TYR A 129 -12.01 -3.33 17.67
CA TYR A 129 -13.11 -2.38 17.94
C TYR A 129 -13.28 -1.98 19.40
N ASP A 130 -12.28 -2.26 20.26
CA ASP A 130 -12.25 -1.84 21.66
C ASP A 130 -11.08 -0.86 21.91
N TRP A 131 -11.06 -0.20 23.07
CA TRP A 131 -9.96 0.69 23.48
C TRP A 131 -8.61 0.01 23.57
N SER A 132 -8.59 -1.30 23.81
CA SER A 132 -7.37 -2.14 23.70
C SER A 132 -6.83 -2.19 22.27
N TRP A 133 -7.68 -2.14 21.25
CA TRP A 133 -7.27 -2.04 19.84
C TRP A 133 -6.67 -0.66 19.53
N VAL A 134 -7.20 0.42 20.10
CA VAL A 134 -6.59 1.76 20.01
C VAL A 134 -5.17 1.75 20.55
N ALA A 135 -4.97 1.16 21.74
CA ALA A 135 -3.65 1.04 22.34
C ALA A 135 -2.70 0.18 21.47
N LEU A 136 -3.19 -0.94 20.94
CA LEU A 136 -2.43 -1.80 20.04
C LEU A 136 -1.98 -1.02 18.79
N LEU A 137 -2.87 -0.28 18.12
CA LEU A 137 -2.53 0.47 16.92
C LEU A 137 -1.57 1.63 17.21
N ALA A 138 -1.69 2.29 18.37
CA ALA A 138 -0.74 3.30 18.80
C ALA A 138 0.68 2.70 18.96
N VAL A 139 0.80 1.56 19.66
CA VAL A 139 2.08 0.86 19.83
C VAL A 139 2.64 0.37 18.50
N VAL A 140 1.82 -0.24 17.66
CA VAL A 140 2.22 -0.68 16.32
C VAL A 140 2.69 0.52 15.48
N GLY A 141 2.00 1.67 15.57
CA GLY A 141 2.41 2.90 14.91
C GLY A 141 3.79 3.38 15.34
N VAL A 142 4.09 3.36 16.65
CA VAL A 142 5.43 3.68 17.18
C VAL A 142 6.49 2.72 16.60
N ILE A 143 6.21 1.42 16.58
CA ILE A 143 7.14 0.41 16.03
C ILE A 143 7.38 0.64 14.53
N ILE A 144 6.33 0.92 13.76
CA ILE A 144 6.42 1.21 12.32
C ILE A 144 7.30 2.45 12.11
N GLY A 145 6.98 3.55 12.80
CA GLY A 145 7.72 4.81 12.67
C GLY A 145 9.18 4.68 13.09
N ALA A 146 9.47 3.98 14.20
CA ALA A 146 10.84 3.71 14.65
C ALA A 146 11.63 2.86 13.62
N GLY A 147 10.95 1.99 12.90
CA GLY A 147 11.53 1.14 11.85
C GLY A 147 12.21 1.91 10.72
N ILE A 148 11.88 3.20 10.51
CA ILE A 148 12.53 4.05 9.51
C ILE A 148 14.03 4.20 9.78
N ARG A 149 14.45 4.17 11.05
CA ARG A 149 15.86 4.23 11.45
C ARG A 149 16.70 3.14 10.76
N PHE A 150 16.11 1.98 10.57
CA PHE A 150 16.76 0.80 10.00
C PHE A 150 16.39 0.57 8.53
N GLY A 151 15.56 1.43 7.94
CA GLY A 151 15.00 1.24 6.60
C GLY A 151 13.95 0.12 6.53
N TRP A 152 13.25 -0.14 7.64
CA TRP A 152 12.24 -1.19 7.75
C TRP A 152 10.80 -0.66 7.69
N LEU A 153 10.62 0.68 7.57
CA LEU A 153 9.29 1.29 7.52
C LEU A 153 8.37 0.63 6.49
N PRO A 154 8.78 0.43 5.20
CA PRO A 154 7.87 -0.12 4.20
C PRO A 154 7.33 -1.53 4.55
N PRO A 155 8.15 -2.52 4.93
CA PRO A 155 7.62 -3.83 5.26
C PRO A 155 6.90 -3.86 6.62
N LEU A 156 7.24 -2.98 7.58
CA LEU A 156 6.53 -2.86 8.86
C LEU A 156 5.11 -2.31 8.71
N LEU A 157 4.80 -1.56 7.65
CA LEU A 157 3.41 -1.19 7.35
C LEU A 157 2.50 -2.41 7.22
N MET A 158 3.01 -3.56 6.79
CA MET A 158 2.23 -4.80 6.70
C MET A 158 1.81 -5.33 8.07
N VAL A 159 2.62 -5.11 9.11
CA VAL A 159 2.27 -5.42 10.50
C VAL A 159 1.11 -4.51 10.95
N GLY A 160 1.15 -3.23 10.60
CA GLY A 160 0.06 -2.28 10.84
C GLY A 160 -1.23 -2.67 10.14
N PHE A 161 -1.15 -3.00 8.86
CA PHE A 161 -2.32 -3.49 8.12
C PHE A 161 -2.90 -4.76 8.73
N ALA A 162 -2.07 -5.71 9.19
CA ALA A 162 -2.55 -6.93 9.84
C ALA A 162 -3.34 -6.65 11.12
N ALA A 163 -2.88 -5.72 11.96
CA ALA A 163 -3.61 -5.30 13.16
C ALA A 163 -4.90 -4.53 12.84
N THR A 164 -4.86 -3.72 11.78
CA THR A 164 -5.97 -2.86 11.37
C THR A 164 -7.11 -3.65 10.76
N PHE A 165 -6.82 -4.55 9.81
CA PHE A 165 -7.83 -5.35 9.10
C PHE A 165 -8.19 -6.66 9.80
N ALA A 166 -7.79 -6.84 11.05
CA ALA A 166 -8.17 -8.02 11.81
C ALA A 166 -9.68 -8.02 12.07
N THR A 167 -10.33 -9.12 11.75
CA THR A 167 -11.75 -9.31 12.03
C THR A 167 -11.96 -9.63 13.51
N ALA A 168 -12.89 -8.92 14.17
CA ALA A 168 -13.24 -9.18 15.57
C ALA A 168 -13.62 -10.64 15.80
N THR A 169 -13.06 -11.24 16.84
CA THR A 169 -13.34 -12.62 17.22
C THR A 169 -13.88 -12.71 18.64
N SER A 170 -14.77 -13.66 18.88
CA SER A 170 -15.42 -13.86 20.19
C SER A 170 -14.55 -14.59 21.21
N SER A 171 -13.40 -15.15 20.79
CA SER A 171 -12.53 -15.92 21.69
C SER A 171 -11.06 -15.79 21.33
N GLY A 172 -10.20 -15.88 22.34
CA GLY A 172 -8.75 -15.90 22.13
C GLY A 172 -8.27 -17.07 21.27
N LYS A 173 -8.93 -18.24 21.33
CA LYS A 173 -8.62 -19.38 20.45
C LYS A 173 -8.83 -19.01 18.98
N THR A 174 -9.98 -18.46 18.65
CA THR A 174 -10.31 -18.04 17.28
C THR A 174 -9.36 -16.93 16.81
N ALA A 175 -8.94 -16.02 17.71
CA ALA A 175 -7.96 -14.98 17.40
C ALA A 175 -6.59 -15.57 17.04
N VAL A 176 -6.14 -16.59 17.76
CA VAL A 176 -4.89 -17.31 17.46
C VAL A 176 -5.00 -18.02 16.10
N GLU A 177 -6.12 -18.73 15.85
CA GLU A 177 -6.39 -19.38 14.57
C GLU A 177 -6.36 -18.37 13.42
N TYR A 178 -7.02 -17.23 13.60
CA TYR A 178 -7.00 -16.12 12.62
C TYR A 178 -5.57 -15.65 12.34
N GLY A 179 -4.79 -15.34 13.38
CA GLY A 179 -3.40 -14.92 13.26
C GLY A 179 -2.53 -15.94 12.53
N VAL A 180 -2.68 -17.24 12.85
CA VAL A 180 -1.95 -18.33 12.18
C VAL A 180 -2.30 -18.39 10.70
N ILE A 181 -3.60 -18.30 10.34
CA ILE A 181 -4.03 -18.34 8.94
C ILE A 181 -3.51 -17.12 8.17
N VAL A 182 -3.54 -15.91 8.76
CA VAL A 182 -2.91 -14.71 8.18
C VAL A 182 -1.42 -14.95 7.98
N GLY A 183 -0.73 -15.55 8.94
CA GLY A 183 0.70 -15.91 8.82
C GLY A 183 0.97 -16.87 7.65
N ILE A 184 0.18 -17.94 7.52
CA ILE A 184 0.26 -18.89 6.40
C ILE A 184 0.00 -18.17 5.08
N GLY A 185 -1.05 -17.35 5.00
CA GLY A 185 -1.35 -16.53 3.82
C GLY A 185 -0.20 -15.59 3.47
N THR A 186 0.43 -14.95 4.47
CA THR A 186 1.60 -14.09 4.28
C THR A 186 2.78 -14.87 3.69
N LEU A 187 3.11 -16.04 4.24
CA LEU A 187 4.18 -16.88 3.71
C LEU A 187 3.88 -17.32 2.27
N TYR A 188 2.63 -17.71 2.01
CA TYR A 188 2.20 -18.06 0.66
C TYR A 188 2.32 -16.88 -0.30
N GLY A 189 1.88 -15.69 0.10
CA GLY A 189 2.04 -14.45 -0.68
C GLY A 189 3.50 -14.11 -0.97
N ILE A 190 4.41 -14.33 -0.02
CA ILE A 190 5.86 -14.18 -0.19
C ILE A 190 6.38 -15.15 -1.27
N VAL A 191 5.97 -16.42 -1.22
CA VAL A 191 6.36 -17.42 -2.23
C VAL A 191 5.87 -17.00 -3.62
N LEU A 192 4.63 -16.53 -3.73
CA LEU A 192 4.09 -16.02 -4.99
C LEU A 192 4.88 -14.81 -5.51
N ALA A 193 5.14 -13.82 -4.67
CA ALA A 193 5.91 -12.64 -5.04
C ALA A 193 7.30 -13.03 -5.57
N ARG A 194 7.97 -13.99 -4.92
CA ARG A 194 9.26 -14.52 -5.37
C ARG A 194 9.15 -15.27 -6.68
N ARG A 195 8.13 -16.12 -6.84
CA ARG A 195 7.91 -16.92 -8.06
C ARG A 195 7.67 -16.05 -9.28
N PHE A 196 6.94 -14.96 -9.12
CA PHE A 196 6.64 -14.01 -10.20
C PHE A 196 7.67 -12.90 -10.35
N LYS A 197 8.83 -13.00 -9.65
CA LYS A 197 9.94 -12.02 -9.72
C LYS A 197 9.43 -10.58 -9.61
N ALA A 198 8.52 -10.35 -8.65
CA ALA A 198 7.97 -9.02 -8.43
C ALA A 198 9.13 -8.04 -8.11
N PRO A 199 9.29 -6.95 -8.88
CA PRO A 199 10.38 -6.02 -8.65
C PRO A 199 10.20 -5.34 -7.28
N GLU A 200 11.29 -5.22 -6.51
CA GLU A 200 11.31 -4.44 -5.28
C GLU A 200 11.22 -2.95 -5.63
N ILE A 201 10.24 -2.24 -5.04
CA ILE A 201 9.95 -0.85 -5.38
C ILE A 201 10.76 0.11 -4.51
N VAL A 202 11.09 -0.27 -3.29
CA VAL A 202 11.68 0.64 -2.30
C VAL A 202 12.84 0.02 -1.53
N GLY A 203 14.03 0.61 -1.70
CA GLY A 203 15.09 0.50 -0.72
C GLY A 203 14.75 1.41 0.49
N GLY A 204 14.66 0.85 1.69
CA GLY A 204 14.35 1.65 2.88
C GLY A 204 15.46 2.69 3.13
N GLN A 205 15.09 3.98 3.13
CA GLN A 205 15.98 5.05 3.56
C GLN A 205 16.19 4.94 5.08
N ARG A 206 17.42 5.20 5.51
CA ARG A 206 17.76 5.30 6.93
C ARG A 206 17.80 6.77 7.31
N VAL A 207 17.22 7.10 8.45
CA VAL A 207 17.20 8.47 8.95
C VAL A 207 17.93 8.58 10.30
N PRO A 208 18.34 9.79 10.74
CA PRO A 208 18.88 10.03 12.07
C PRO A 208 17.91 9.56 13.19
N VAL A 209 18.47 9.30 14.38
CA VAL A 209 17.67 8.81 15.53
C VAL A 209 16.58 9.81 15.91
N GLN A 210 16.88 11.10 15.92
CA GLN A 210 15.91 12.15 16.27
C GLN A 210 14.70 12.14 15.33
N THR A 211 14.96 12.11 14.02
CA THR A 211 13.90 12.00 13.02
C THR A 211 13.09 10.70 13.19
N ALA A 212 13.76 9.59 13.50
CA ALA A 212 13.07 8.31 13.72
C ALA A 212 12.15 8.35 14.95
N ILE A 213 12.58 9.00 16.04
CA ILE A 213 11.75 9.19 17.25
C ILE A 213 10.54 10.06 16.91
N LEU A 214 10.74 11.17 16.20
CA LEU A 214 9.64 12.04 15.77
C LEU A 214 8.62 11.29 14.93
N VAL A 215 9.09 10.56 13.91
CA VAL A 215 8.22 9.74 13.04
C VAL A 215 7.51 8.67 13.85
N ALA A 216 8.16 8.03 14.81
CA ALA A 216 7.55 7.04 15.69
C ALA A 216 6.40 7.64 16.51
N ILE A 217 6.61 8.81 17.12
CA ILE A 217 5.59 9.51 17.91
C ILE A 217 4.42 9.91 17.02
N VAL A 218 4.68 10.54 15.87
CA VAL A 218 3.64 10.99 14.94
C VAL A 218 2.83 9.81 14.41
N PHE A 219 3.49 8.71 14.05
CA PHE A 219 2.79 7.51 13.58
C PHE A 219 1.96 6.83 14.66
N GLY A 220 2.48 6.74 15.88
CA GLY A 220 1.76 6.20 17.03
C GLY A 220 0.52 7.02 17.33
N ILE A 221 0.64 8.35 17.37
CA ILE A 221 -0.49 9.27 17.56
C ILE A 221 -1.49 9.16 16.40
N ALA A 222 -1.02 9.16 15.15
CA ALA A 222 -1.90 9.10 13.99
C ALA A 222 -2.74 7.81 13.95
N LEU A 223 -2.12 6.65 14.16
CA LEU A 223 -2.84 5.38 14.18
C LEU A 223 -3.74 5.25 15.43
N GLY A 224 -3.25 5.65 16.60
CA GLY A 224 -4.05 5.63 17.83
C GLY A 224 -5.24 6.58 17.76
N ALA A 225 -5.04 7.82 17.29
CA ALA A 225 -6.12 8.80 17.19
C ALA A 225 -7.19 8.40 16.16
N THR A 226 -6.77 7.88 14.99
CA THR A 226 -7.72 7.38 13.98
C THR A 226 -8.54 6.21 14.50
N ALA A 227 -7.91 5.25 15.17
CA ALA A 227 -8.62 4.15 15.81
C ALA A 227 -9.57 4.64 16.92
N ALA A 228 -9.10 5.57 17.77
CA ALA A 228 -9.90 6.15 18.86
C ALA A 228 -11.16 6.86 18.35
N ILE A 229 -11.06 7.58 17.23
CA ILE A 229 -12.22 8.23 16.60
C ILE A 229 -13.25 7.19 16.16
N GLY A 230 -12.82 6.13 15.47
CA GLY A 230 -13.71 5.07 15.02
C GLY A 230 -14.43 4.37 16.18
N VAL A 231 -13.68 4.04 17.25
CA VAL A 231 -14.24 3.41 18.47
C VAL A 231 -15.18 4.36 19.21
N ALA A 232 -14.78 5.63 19.41
CA ALA A 232 -15.58 6.62 20.15
C ALA A 232 -16.89 6.97 19.45
N LEU A 233 -16.91 6.94 18.11
CA LEU A 233 -18.11 7.16 17.31
C LEU A 233 -18.99 5.90 17.17
N GLY A 234 -18.53 4.75 17.69
CA GLY A 234 -19.27 3.49 17.64
C GLY A 234 -19.46 2.95 16.23
N TRP A 235 -18.53 3.22 15.32
CA TRP A 235 -18.65 2.74 13.94
C TRP A 235 -18.49 1.21 13.88
N THR A 236 -19.29 0.58 13.04
CA THR A 236 -19.30 -0.88 12.90
C THR A 236 -18.00 -1.44 12.31
N GLU A 237 -17.32 -0.65 11.50
CA GLU A 237 -16.09 -1.04 10.82
C GLU A 237 -15.01 0.05 10.98
N PRO A 238 -14.56 0.32 12.24
CA PRO A 238 -13.68 1.44 12.55
C PRO A 238 -12.28 1.34 11.91
N TYR A 239 -11.92 0.18 11.34
CA TYR A 239 -10.64 -0.05 10.68
C TYR A 239 -10.44 0.78 9.40
N TRP A 240 -11.49 1.33 8.82
CA TRP A 240 -11.38 2.22 7.67
C TRP A 240 -10.79 3.59 8.01
N VAL A 241 -10.77 3.99 9.29
CA VAL A 241 -10.21 5.28 9.70
C VAL A 241 -8.67 5.24 9.73
N PRO A 242 -7.99 4.22 10.32
CA PRO A 242 -6.54 4.11 10.26
C PRO A 242 -5.99 3.61 8.91
N GLU A 243 -6.81 2.97 8.04
CA GLU A 243 -6.37 2.50 6.73
C GLU A 243 -5.68 3.58 5.88
N PRO A 244 -6.24 4.79 5.71
CA PRO A 244 -5.59 5.85 4.96
C PRO A 244 -4.20 6.24 5.50
N VAL A 245 -4.00 6.22 6.82
CA VAL A 245 -2.68 6.52 7.41
C VAL A 245 -1.63 5.52 6.91
N LEU A 246 -1.96 4.23 6.90
CA LEU A 246 -1.05 3.19 6.44
C LEU A 246 -0.85 3.23 4.91
N LEU A 247 -1.95 3.31 4.16
CA LEU A 247 -1.91 3.23 2.70
C LEU A 247 -1.29 4.47 2.06
N LEU A 248 -1.64 5.67 2.55
CA LEU A 248 -1.10 6.89 1.98
C LEU A 248 0.37 7.10 2.33
N THR A 249 0.80 6.65 3.53
CA THR A 249 2.23 6.59 3.87
C THR A 249 3.00 5.75 2.87
N LEU A 250 2.42 4.65 2.41
CA LEU A 250 3.02 3.84 1.37
C LEU A 250 3.25 4.65 0.08
N TYR A 251 2.28 5.47 -0.35
CA TYR A 251 2.45 6.31 -1.54
C TYR A 251 3.52 7.38 -1.38
N VAL A 252 3.65 7.96 -0.17
CA VAL A 252 4.75 8.89 0.14
C VAL A 252 6.11 8.19 -0.02
N LEU A 253 6.23 6.98 0.53
CA LEU A 253 7.48 6.20 0.47
C LEU A 253 7.90 5.81 -0.94
N ILE A 254 6.95 5.51 -1.83
CA ILE A 254 7.25 5.16 -3.22
C ILE A 254 7.33 6.38 -4.15
N GLY A 255 7.37 7.60 -3.59
CA GLY A 255 7.49 8.84 -4.36
C GLY A 255 6.29 9.17 -5.25
N LYS A 256 5.10 8.63 -4.94
CA LYS A 256 3.87 8.82 -5.71
C LYS A 256 2.85 9.67 -4.94
N GLN A 257 3.29 10.84 -4.48
CA GLN A 257 2.45 11.73 -3.68
C GLN A 257 1.19 12.21 -4.45
N GLU A 258 1.27 12.35 -5.77
CA GLU A 258 0.10 12.64 -6.60
C GLU A 258 -1.03 11.62 -6.41
N ARG A 259 -0.70 10.35 -6.10
CA ARG A 259 -1.67 9.29 -5.84
C ARG A 259 -2.52 9.55 -4.60
N ILE A 260 -2.01 10.31 -3.64
CA ILE A 260 -2.79 10.71 -2.45
C ILE A 260 -3.98 11.55 -2.89
N ARG A 261 -3.72 12.61 -3.67
CA ARG A 261 -4.78 13.48 -4.21
C ARG A 261 -5.75 12.71 -5.09
N GLU A 262 -5.23 11.89 -6.00
CA GLU A 262 -6.05 11.08 -6.89
C GLU A 262 -6.93 10.08 -6.12
N LYS A 263 -6.41 9.42 -5.09
CA LYS A 263 -7.19 8.53 -4.20
C LYS A 263 -8.29 9.31 -3.49
N THR A 264 -7.97 10.43 -2.86
CA THR A 264 -8.95 11.24 -2.11
C THR A 264 -10.08 11.71 -3.03
N ILE A 265 -9.75 12.27 -4.21
CA ILE A 265 -10.75 12.69 -5.20
C ILE A 265 -11.58 11.48 -5.66
N GLY A 266 -10.93 10.39 -6.02
CA GLY A 266 -11.62 9.19 -6.50
C GLY A 266 -12.57 8.61 -5.44
N THR A 267 -12.11 8.47 -4.19
CA THR A 267 -12.96 7.99 -3.10
C THR A 267 -14.16 8.90 -2.87
N THR A 268 -13.96 10.22 -2.81
CA THR A 268 -15.06 11.19 -2.64
C THR A 268 -16.08 11.07 -3.76
N LEU A 269 -15.64 10.99 -5.01
CA LEU A 269 -16.53 10.82 -6.17
C LEU A 269 -17.25 9.47 -6.14
N GLY A 270 -16.57 8.40 -5.70
CA GLY A 270 -17.17 7.07 -5.55
C GLY A 270 -18.29 7.06 -4.51
N VAL A 271 -18.07 7.69 -3.35
CA VAL A 271 -19.09 7.86 -2.32
C VAL A 271 -20.28 8.66 -2.83
N ILE A 272 -20.05 9.79 -3.50
CA ILE A 272 -21.12 10.62 -4.10
C ILE A 272 -21.92 9.81 -5.12
N ALA A 273 -21.25 8.99 -5.94
CA ALA A 273 -21.90 8.17 -6.96
C ALA A 273 -22.83 7.08 -6.38
N VAL A 274 -22.67 6.70 -5.10
CA VAL A 274 -23.58 5.75 -4.44
C VAL A 274 -24.95 6.38 -4.17
N VAL A 275 -25.02 7.69 -3.93
CA VAL A 275 -26.25 8.38 -3.54
C VAL A 275 -27.41 8.15 -4.51
N PRO A 276 -27.27 8.30 -5.84
CA PRO A 276 -28.35 8.00 -6.78
C PRO A 276 -28.82 6.54 -6.70
N VAL A 277 -27.91 5.59 -6.51
CA VAL A 277 -28.26 4.17 -6.39
C VAL A 277 -29.01 3.90 -5.09
N ALA A 278 -28.61 4.57 -4.01
CA ALA A 278 -29.29 4.47 -2.71
C ALA A 278 -30.73 5.03 -2.78
N ILE A 279 -30.95 6.11 -3.55
CA ILE A 279 -32.30 6.70 -3.75
C ILE A 279 -33.20 5.76 -4.55
N VAL A 280 -32.67 5.16 -5.63
CA VAL A 280 -33.42 4.21 -6.48
C VAL A 280 -33.71 2.91 -5.75
N ALA A 281 -32.87 2.52 -4.77
CA ALA A 281 -32.96 1.30 -3.97
C ALA A 281 -33.22 0.03 -4.80
N PRO A 282 -32.35 -0.31 -5.78
CA PRO A 282 -32.56 -1.45 -6.65
C PRO A 282 -32.54 -2.77 -5.85
N PRO A 283 -33.15 -3.86 -6.37
CA PRO A 283 -33.06 -5.16 -5.72
C PRO A 283 -31.61 -5.60 -5.47
N ALA A 284 -31.37 -6.39 -4.41
CA ALA A 284 -30.03 -6.80 -3.98
C ALA A 284 -29.19 -7.43 -5.13
N LEU A 285 -29.81 -8.25 -5.96
CA LEU A 285 -29.12 -8.85 -7.11
C LEU A 285 -28.64 -7.77 -8.11
N ALA A 286 -29.49 -6.79 -8.42
CA ALA A 286 -29.13 -5.69 -9.32
C ALA A 286 -27.99 -4.84 -8.72
N THR A 287 -28.03 -4.57 -7.41
CA THR A 287 -26.97 -3.87 -6.68
C THR A 287 -25.64 -4.61 -6.78
N LEU A 288 -25.63 -5.94 -6.58
CA LEU A 288 -24.43 -6.76 -6.72
C LEU A 288 -23.90 -6.80 -8.16
N VAL A 289 -24.77 -6.84 -9.16
CA VAL A 289 -24.37 -6.79 -10.58
C VAL A 289 -23.73 -5.45 -10.90
N ILE A 290 -24.32 -4.33 -10.44
CA ILE A 290 -23.77 -2.98 -10.63
C ILE A 290 -22.41 -2.86 -9.92
N ALA A 291 -22.30 -3.33 -8.68
CA ALA A 291 -21.05 -3.34 -7.93
C ALA A 291 -19.97 -4.18 -8.63
N GLY A 292 -20.30 -5.38 -9.09
CA GLY A 292 -19.39 -6.25 -9.82
C GLY A 292 -18.91 -5.63 -11.13
N ALA A 293 -19.82 -5.03 -11.91
CA ALA A 293 -19.47 -4.33 -13.15
C ALA A 293 -18.53 -3.13 -12.89
N ALA A 294 -18.83 -2.32 -11.87
CA ALA A 294 -17.99 -1.20 -11.47
C ALA A 294 -16.59 -1.66 -10.99
N LEU A 295 -16.53 -2.76 -10.24
CA LEU A 295 -15.26 -3.35 -9.80
C LEU A 295 -14.42 -3.82 -10.99
N LEU A 296 -15.01 -4.53 -11.95
CA LEU A 296 -14.29 -4.97 -13.17
C LEU A 296 -13.80 -3.76 -13.98
N LEU A 297 -14.66 -2.74 -14.15
CA LEU A 297 -14.30 -1.52 -14.86
C LEU A 297 -13.18 -0.75 -14.14
N SER A 298 -13.15 -0.77 -12.81
CA SER A 298 -12.07 -0.14 -12.03
C SER A 298 -10.71 -0.71 -12.42
N PHE A 299 -10.56 -2.02 -12.51
CA PHE A 299 -9.30 -2.63 -12.92
C PHE A 299 -8.92 -2.30 -14.37
N ALA A 300 -9.88 -2.16 -15.26
CA ALA A 300 -9.65 -1.78 -16.65
C ALA A 300 -9.08 -0.35 -16.80
N VAL A 301 -9.43 0.57 -15.89
CA VAL A 301 -8.98 1.97 -15.93
C VAL A 301 -7.78 2.25 -15.01
N TYR A 302 -7.33 1.31 -14.19
CA TYR A 302 -6.27 1.46 -13.20
C TYR A 302 -4.99 2.09 -13.74
N SER A 303 -4.53 1.65 -14.91
CA SER A 303 -3.28 2.15 -15.51
C SER A 303 -3.41 3.51 -16.19
N LYS A 304 -4.63 3.92 -16.56
CA LYS A 304 -4.90 5.13 -17.35
C LYS A 304 -5.32 6.31 -16.50
N ARG A 305 -6.23 6.09 -15.53
CA ARG A 305 -6.83 7.15 -14.71
C ARG A 305 -7.01 6.64 -13.28
N TYR A 306 -6.03 6.86 -12.43
CA TYR A 306 -5.99 6.33 -11.08
C TYR A 306 -7.13 6.85 -10.19
N TRP A 307 -7.51 8.14 -10.30
CA TRP A 307 -8.65 8.69 -9.58
C TRP A 307 -9.97 7.99 -9.96
N LEU A 308 -10.14 7.65 -11.26
CA LEU A 308 -11.34 6.95 -11.73
C LEU A 308 -11.36 5.48 -11.24
N TYR A 309 -10.19 4.84 -11.18
CA TYR A 309 -10.07 3.54 -10.53
C TYR A 309 -10.60 3.58 -9.11
N TYR A 310 -10.16 4.55 -8.28
CA TYR A 310 -10.64 4.66 -6.91
C TYR A 310 -12.11 5.04 -6.81
N ALA A 311 -12.63 5.87 -7.71
CA ALA A 311 -14.05 6.21 -7.75
C ALA A 311 -14.90 4.95 -7.97
N LEU A 312 -14.58 4.17 -8.99
CA LEU A 312 -15.30 2.93 -9.31
C LEU A 312 -15.10 1.85 -8.24
N PHE A 313 -13.89 1.72 -7.71
CA PHE A 313 -13.56 0.77 -6.65
C PHE A 313 -14.33 1.08 -5.37
N THR A 314 -14.32 2.33 -4.91
CA THR A 314 -15.06 2.76 -3.71
C THR A 314 -16.57 2.61 -3.90
N PHE A 315 -17.09 3.02 -5.05
CA PHE A 315 -18.48 2.84 -5.42
C PHE A 315 -18.89 1.35 -5.36
N ALA A 316 -18.11 0.48 -5.98
CA ALA A 316 -18.35 -0.96 -5.96
C ALA A 316 -18.29 -1.55 -4.55
N LEU A 317 -17.29 -1.14 -3.76
CA LEU A 317 -17.08 -1.63 -2.41
C LEU A 317 -18.24 -1.25 -1.48
N VAL A 318 -18.66 0.02 -1.52
CA VAL A 318 -19.79 0.50 -0.70
C VAL A 318 -21.07 -0.23 -1.07
N LEU A 319 -21.37 -0.40 -2.36
CA LEU A 319 -22.57 -1.11 -2.79
C LEU A 319 -22.55 -2.61 -2.44
N ALA A 320 -21.38 -3.24 -2.48
CA ALA A 320 -21.25 -4.67 -2.19
C ALA A 320 -21.33 -4.99 -0.70
N LEU A 321 -20.86 -4.07 0.17
CA LEU A 321 -20.82 -4.27 1.62
C LEU A 321 -22.03 -3.68 2.35
N ALA A 322 -22.71 -2.69 1.75
CA ALA A 322 -23.87 -2.06 2.39
C ALA A 322 -25.03 -3.05 2.55
N PRO A 323 -25.64 -3.12 3.73
CA PRO A 323 -26.90 -3.84 3.90
C PRO A 323 -27.98 -3.29 2.96
N PRO A 324 -28.92 -4.13 2.50
CA PRO A 324 -30.01 -3.70 1.64
C PRO A 324 -30.76 -2.49 2.25
N GLY A 325 -30.94 -1.44 1.46
CA GLY A 325 -31.61 -0.19 1.90
C GLY A 325 -30.71 0.80 2.70
N HIS A 326 -29.46 0.46 3.00
CA HIS A 326 -28.56 1.29 3.80
C HIS A 326 -27.35 1.84 3.02
N ALA A 327 -27.33 1.71 1.69
CA ALA A 327 -26.18 2.13 0.88
C ALA A 327 -25.82 3.62 1.04
N GLY A 328 -26.83 4.49 1.27
CA GLY A 328 -26.58 5.92 1.47
C GLY A 328 -25.90 6.25 2.80
N SER A 329 -26.35 5.64 3.91
CA SER A 329 -25.71 5.81 5.22
C SER A 329 -24.33 5.19 5.26
N GLU A 330 -24.15 4.04 4.63
CA GLU A 330 -22.85 3.38 4.49
C GLU A 330 -21.87 4.24 3.68
N ALA A 331 -22.34 4.84 2.57
CA ALA A 331 -21.54 5.77 1.77
C ALA A 331 -21.07 6.98 2.59
N ALA A 332 -21.97 7.57 3.40
CA ALA A 332 -21.63 8.70 4.27
C ALA A 332 -20.60 8.32 5.33
N HIS A 333 -20.75 7.15 5.97
CA HIS A 333 -19.79 6.63 6.95
C HIS A 333 -18.41 6.40 6.30
N ARG A 334 -18.35 5.68 5.17
CA ARG A 334 -17.09 5.43 4.44
C ARG A 334 -16.39 6.70 3.99
N GLY A 335 -17.17 7.67 3.48
CA GLY A 335 -16.64 8.96 3.09
C GLY A 335 -16.01 9.70 4.27
N SER A 336 -16.69 9.76 5.43
CA SER A 336 -16.19 10.41 6.63
C SER A 336 -14.94 9.71 7.20
N GLU A 337 -14.93 8.39 7.27
CA GLU A 337 -13.80 7.57 7.74
C GLU A 337 -12.52 7.88 6.96
N ILE A 338 -12.61 7.84 5.63
CA ILE A 338 -11.46 8.07 4.74
C ILE A 338 -11.01 9.54 4.81
N LEU A 339 -11.93 10.50 4.87
CA LEU A 339 -11.59 11.92 4.98
C LEU A 339 -10.90 12.23 6.30
N ILE A 340 -11.37 11.70 7.41
CA ILE A 340 -10.77 11.87 8.74
C ILE A 340 -9.37 11.24 8.76
N GLY A 341 -9.21 9.99 8.32
CA GLY A 341 -7.91 9.32 8.29
C GLY A 341 -6.91 10.03 7.39
N THR A 342 -7.35 10.50 6.22
CA THR A 342 -6.52 11.29 5.29
C THR A 342 -6.12 12.63 5.92
N GLY A 343 -7.06 13.33 6.57
CA GLY A 343 -6.79 14.61 7.24
C GLY A 343 -5.75 14.48 8.34
N ILE A 344 -5.87 13.47 9.19
CA ILE A 344 -4.90 13.19 10.27
C ILE A 344 -3.51 12.89 9.69
N LEU A 345 -3.41 12.11 8.62
CA LEU A 345 -2.13 11.85 7.97
C LEU A 345 -1.51 13.13 7.40
N VAL A 346 -2.30 13.96 6.69
CA VAL A 346 -1.80 15.21 6.10
C VAL A 346 -1.26 16.14 7.20
N VAL A 347 -1.97 16.27 8.31
CA VAL A 347 -1.50 17.03 9.48
C VAL A 347 -0.21 16.42 10.05
N GLY A 348 -0.16 15.10 10.23
CA GLY A 348 1.05 14.41 10.70
C GLY A 348 2.27 14.64 9.80
N LEU A 349 2.09 14.54 8.49
CA LEU A 349 3.16 14.82 7.52
C LEU A 349 3.60 16.28 7.53
N ALA A 350 2.66 17.23 7.69
CA ALA A 350 2.97 18.65 7.81
C ALA A 350 3.80 18.93 9.08
N ILE A 351 3.47 18.30 10.21
CA ILE A 351 4.22 18.38 11.46
C ILE A 351 5.65 17.84 11.27
N VAL A 352 5.79 16.64 10.69
CA VAL A 352 7.13 16.05 10.45
C VAL A 352 7.97 16.94 9.55
N LYS A 353 7.37 17.51 8.51
CA LYS A 353 8.06 18.43 7.60
C LYS A 353 8.49 19.70 8.32
N ALA A 354 7.57 20.37 9.01
CA ALA A 354 7.85 21.64 9.70
C ALA A 354 8.96 21.48 10.75
N LEU A 355 8.95 20.38 11.51
CA LEU A 355 10.00 20.10 12.50
C LEU A 355 11.33 19.72 11.85
N GLY A 356 11.31 19.01 10.72
CA GLY A 356 12.51 18.69 9.96
C GLY A 356 13.15 19.91 9.33
N ASP A 357 12.36 20.83 8.77
CA ASP A 357 12.83 22.09 8.20
C ASP A 357 13.45 22.98 9.31
N TRP A 358 12.78 23.11 10.46
CA TRP A 358 13.28 23.85 11.62
C TRP A 358 14.63 23.31 12.16
N GLU A 359 14.80 21.99 12.22
CA GLU A 359 16.05 21.35 12.63
C GLU A 359 17.19 21.67 11.65
N THR A 360 16.89 21.63 10.35
CA THR A 360 17.88 21.94 9.29
C THR A 360 18.32 23.40 9.34
N GLU A 361 17.39 24.34 9.54
CA GLU A 361 17.71 25.77 9.70
C GLU A 361 18.58 26.03 10.92
N ARG A 362 18.28 25.37 12.05
CA ARG A 362 19.04 25.54 13.30
C ARG A 362 20.49 25.07 13.20
N TYR A 363 20.75 24.01 12.44
CA TYR A 363 22.12 23.53 12.19
C TYR A 363 22.85 24.27 11.08
N SER A 364 22.13 25.06 10.28
CA SER A 364 22.70 25.87 9.19
C SER A 364 23.10 27.26 9.65
N ASP A 365 22.72 27.67 10.85
CA ASP A 365 23.06 28.98 11.40
C ASP A 365 24.52 28.99 11.96
N PRO A 366 25.48 29.63 11.27
CA PRO A 366 26.87 29.66 11.69
C PRO A 366 27.08 30.43 13.01
N ALA A 367 26.08 31.16 13.51
CA ALA A 367 26.12 31.87 14.78
C ALA A 367 25.93 30.95 16.00
N LEU A 368 25.48 29.69 15.78
CA LEU A 368 25.22 28.70 16.82
C LEU A 368 26.25 27.54 16.83
N ALA A 369 27.24 27.56 15.92
CA ALA A 369 28.37 26.65 15.86
C ALA A 369 29.60 27.27 16.54
#